data_d2fd8756d709c6b13598e0bacc258849
#
_entry.id   d2fd8756d709c6b13598e0bacc258849
#
_cell.length_a   1.000
_cell.length_b   1.000
_cell.length_c   1.000
_cell.angle_alpha   90.00
_cell.angle_beta   90.00
_cell.angle_gamma   90.00
#
_symmetry.space_group_name_H-M   'P 1'
#
loop_
_entity.id
_entity.type
_entity.pdbx_description
1 polymer ?
#
loop_
_entity_poly.entity_id
_entity_poly.type
_entity_poly.pdbx_seq_one_letter_code
_entity_poly.pdbx_strand_id
1 'polypeptide(L)'
;MTKQFSMELAGRTLMVEVGRVAAQANGAAFMHYGDTVVLSTATASEKPRDGIDFFPLSVEYEEKLYAVGKIPGGYLKREGKPSENAILTDRVIDRPMRPLFPKDYRNDVALNNLVMSVDPDCSPELTAMLGSAIATAISDIPFDGPTASTMVGLIDGEFVINPTSAQKEVSDLALTVASTREKVIMIEAGANEVPEDVMLEAIFKAHEVNQEIIKFIDTIVAECGKEKHDYEHHIVDPEMYDDMVAFITPEAMEEAVFTDDKQTREANIRAIEEKLEERYAENEEWLAQIGEAVYAFQKKTVRKMILKDHKRPDGRDIKQIRPLHAEVDCLPRVHGSALFQRGQTQVMTVTTLGLLSEAQRLDGIDVTETTKRYMHHYNFPSYSVGETRPSRGPGRREIGHGALAERALVPVLPSEEEFPYAIRTVSEIMESNGSTSQGSICASSLSLMAAGVPVKAPVAGISVGLVTGEGDDDYIILTDIQGLEDFFGDMDFKVAGTDKGITAIQMDIDRKSTRLNSSHTRPSRMPSSA
;
A
#
# COMPACT_ATOMS: atom_id res chain seq x y z
N MET A 1 6.71 33.11 -15.39
CA MET A 1 6.31 33.91 -14.21
C MET A 1 5.88 32.94 -13.12
N THR A 2 6.31 33.16 -11.90
CA THR A 2 5.84 32.37 -10.75
C THR A 2 4.38 32.72 -10.47
N LYS A 3 3.53 31.72 -10.31
CA LYS A 3 2.14 31.84 -9.85
C LYS A 3 2.02 31.28 -8.44
N GLN A 4 1.19 31.87 -7.62
CA GLN A 4 0.99 31.50 -6.23
C GLN A 4 -0.49 31.29 -5.95
N PHE A 5 -0.81 30.18 -5.27
CA PHE A 5 -2.16 29.79 -4.89
C PHE A 5 -2.17 29.45 -3.41
N SER A 6 -3.27 29.72 -2.71
CA SER A 6 -3.39 29.38 -1.29
C SER A 6 -4.82 29.04 -0.90
N MET A 7 -4.93 28.16 0.11
CA MET A 7 -6.18 27.84 0.81
C MET A 7 -5.91 27.66 2.30
N GLU A 8 -6.94 27.80 3.11
CA GLU A 8 -6.89 27.42 4.52
C GLU A 8 -7.23 25.93 4.65
N LEU A 9 -6.35 25.17 5.32
CA LEU A 9 -6.51 23.75 5.57
C LEU A 9 -6.27 23.45 7.07
N ALA A 10 -7.31 23.01 7.76
CA ALA A 10 -7.27 22.75 9.21
C ALA A 10 -6.70 23.91 10.03
N GLY A 11 -7.11 25.16 9.72
CA GLY A 11 -6.68 26.38 10.40
C GLY A 11 -5.25 26.83 10.13
N ARG A 12 -4.60 26.28 9.10
CA ARG A 12 -3.25 26.66 8.65
C ARG A 12 -3.23 26.89 7.15
N THR A 13 -2.39 27.81 6.71
CA THR A 13 -2.31 28.15 5.29
C THR A 13 -1.53 27.07 4.51
N LEU A 14 -2.18 26.48 3.52
CA LEU A 14 -1.55 25.67 2.47
C LEU A 14 -1.32 26.57 1.25
N MET A 15 -0.07 26.73 0.82
CA MET A 15 0.31 27.57 -0.31
C MET A 15 1.14 26.77 -1.31
N VAL A 16 0.93 27.06 -2.60
CA VAL A 16 1.64 26.42 -3.70
C VAL A 16 2.21 27.48 -4.63
N GLU A 17 3.50 27.39 -4.95
CA GLU A 17 4.15 28.21 -5.97
C GLU A 17 4.50 27.32 -7.18
N VAL A 18 4.04 27.72 -8.36
CA VAL A 18 4.30 27.06 -9.64
C VAL A 18 5.19 27.94 -10.50
N GLY A 19 6.20 27.35 -11.15
CA GLY A 19 7.13 28.06 -12.04
C GLY A 19 8.25 28.84 -11.33
N ARG A 20 8.45 28.60 -10.02
CA ARG A 20 9.52 29.23 -9.24
C ARG A 20 10.87 28.49 -9.38
N VAL A 21 10.84 27.17 -9.30
CA VAL A 21 12.02 26.30 -9.32
C VAL A 21 11.76 25.05 -10.16
N ALA A 22 12.80 24.27 -10.43
CA ALA A 22 12.73 22.98 -11.15
C ALA A 22 12.05 23.07 -12.53
N ALA A 23 12.36 24.09 -13.31
CA ALA A 23 11.73 24.38 -14.60
C ALA A 23 11.95 23.30 -15.69
N GLN A 24 12.90 22.37 -15.48
CA GLN A 24 13.15 21.25 -16.41
C GLN A 24 12.29 20.02 -16.11
N ALA A 25 11.63 19.93 -14.95
CA ALA A 25 10.67 18.89 -14.68
C ALA A 25 9.39 19.09 -15.52
N ASN A 26 8.70 18.01 -15.85
CA ASN A 26 7.41 18.09 -16.55
C ASN A 26 6.38 18.87 -15.72
N GLY A 27 6.40 18.69 -14.39
CA GLY A 27 5.64 19.48 -13.43
C GLY A 27 6.43 19.70 -12.13
N ALA A 28 6.25 20.86 -11.49
CA ALA A 28 6.88 21.17 -10.21
C ALA A 28 5.96 22.03 -9.34
N ALA A 29 5.79 21.64 -8.09
CA ALA A 29 5.04 22.35 -7.06
C ALA A 29 5.97 22.64 -5.88
N PHE A 30 6.16 23.92 -5.54
CA PHE A 30 6.88 24.34 -4.35
C PHE A 30 5.86 24.61 -3.26
N MET A 31 5.73 23.64 -2.35
CA MET A 31 4.67 23.55 -1.37
C MET A 31 5.06 24.20 -0.06
N HIS A 32 4.12 24.91 0.56
CA HIS A 32 4.22 25.44 1.91
C HIS A 32 2.96 25.04 2.69
N TYR A 33 3.12 24.42 3.84
CA TYR A 33 2.04 24.18 4.79
C TYR A 33 2.52 24.63 6.17
N GLY A 34 2.01 25.77 6.64
CA GLY A 34 2.68 26.51 7.71
C GLY A 34 4.14 26.81 7.32
N ASP A 35 5.10 26.51 8.20
CA ASP A 35 6.53 26.64 7.94
C ASP A 35 7.17 25.37 7.35
N THR A 36 6.38 24.32 7.09
CA THR A 36 6.84 23.14 6.34
C THR A 36 6.93 23.47 4.86
N VAL A 37 8.09 23.18 4.25
CA VAL A 37 8.35 23.43 2.82
C VAL A 37 8.83 22.15 2.15
N VAL A 38 8.15 21.75 1.07
CA VAL A 38 8.49 20.58 0.26
C VAL A 38 8.50 20.97 -1.22
N LEU A 39 9.59 20.63 -1.92
CA LEU A 39 9.63 20.68 -3.38
C LEU A 39 9.18 19.32 -3.92
N SER A 40 8.07 19.29 -4.64
CA SER A 40 7.57 18.10 -5.35
C SER A 40 7.71 18.28 -6.85
N THR A 41 8.29 17.28 -7.54
CA THR A 41 8.48 17.29 -8.98
C THR A 41 7.97 16.01 -9.61
N ALA A 42 7.45 16.11 -10.83
CA ALA A 42 7.07 15.00 -11.68
C ALA A 42 7.86 15.07 -12.98
N THR A 43 8.53 13.99 -13.35
CA THR A 43 9.34 13.90 -14.57
C THR A 43 9.08 12.57 -15.26
N ALA A 44 8.90 12.59 -16.58
CA ALA A 44 8.73 11.37 -17.39
C ALA A 44 9.82 11.28 -18.46
N SER A 45 10.19 10.04 -18.83
CA SER A 45 11.02 9.80 -20.01
C SER A 45 10.24 10.09 -21.31
N GLU A 46 10.94 10.45 -22.38
CA GLU A 46 10.31 10.68 -23.69
C GLU A 46 9.81 9.37 -24.33
N LYS A 47 10.42 8.24 -24.00
CA LYS A 47 10.10 6.92 -24.54
C LYS A 47 10.24 5.85 -23.45
N PRO A 48 9.52 4.73 -23.58
CA PRO A 48 9.73 3.57 -22.72
C PRO A 48 11.11 2.96 -22.96
N ARG A 49 11.62 2.25 -21.97
CA ARG A 49 12.84 1.43 -22.12
C ARG A 49 12.52 0.17 -22.92
N ASP A 50 13.49 -0.30 -23.72
CA ASP A 50 13.33 -1.53 -24.49
C ASP A 50 13.02 -2.73 -23.59
N GLY A 51 12.02 -3.51 -23.96
CA GLY A 51 11.64 -4.76 -23.28
C GLY A 51 10.96 -4.59 -21.93
N ILE A 52 10.42 -3.40 -21.62
CA ILE A 52 9.67 -3.19 -20.39
C ILE A 52 8.20 -3.60 -20.55
N ASP A 53 7.71 -4.42 -19.62
CA ASP A 53 6.37 -5.00 -19.60
C ASP A 53 5.46 -4.44 -18.48
N PHE A 54 5.98 -3.49 -17.67
CA PHE A 54 5.25 -2.87 -16.56
C PHE A 54 5.41 -1.34 -16.58
N PHE A 55 4.58 -0.63 -15.81
CA PHE A 55 4.69 0.82 -15.61
C PHE A 55 5.75 1.15 -14.55
N PRO A 56 6.89 1.77 -14.94
CA PRO A 56 7.99 2.07 -14.02
C PRO A 56 7.80 3.42 -13.32
N LEU A 57 7.02 3.46 -12.26
CA LEU A 57 6.89 4.61 -11.38
C LEU A 57 7.90 4.51 -10.24
N SER A 58 8.73 5.54 -10.09
CA SER A 58 9.61 5.75 -8.94
C SER A 58 9.11 6.93 -8.12
N VAL A 59 8.95 6.72 -6.82
CA VAL A 59 8.61 7.78 -5.87
C VAL A 59 9.74 7.87 -4.86
N GLU A 60 10.25 9.07 -4.64
CA GLU A 60 11.33 9.36 -3.70
C GLU A 60 10.92 10.51 -2.78
N TYR A 61 10.96 10.24 -1.48
CA TYR A 61 10.79 11.25 -0.43
C TYR A 61 12.10 11.42 0.30
N GLU A 62 12.70 12.59 0.16
CA GLU A 62 14.03 12.86 0.67
C GLU A 62 13.97 13.74 1.93
N GLU A 63 14.27 13.12 3.06
CA GLU A 63 14.46 13.80 4.33
C GLU A 63 15.85 14.45 4.38
N LYS A 64 15.88 15.76 4.52
CA LYS A 64 17.14 16.51 4.70
C LYS A 64 17.24 17.04 6.13
N LEU A 65 18.27 16.66 6.85
CA LEU A 65 18.44 17.05 8.25
C LEU A 65 18.59 18.58 8.45
N TYR A 66 19.01 19.29 7.41
CA TYR A 66 19.00 20.76 7.45
C TYR A 66 17.57 21.34 7.61
N ALA A 67 16.54 20.61 7.19
CA ALA A 67 15.13 21.03 7.34
C ALA A 67 14.71 21.21 8.81
N VAL A 68 15.43 20.58 9.73
CA VAL A 68 15.28 20.71 11.19
C VAL A 68 16.53 21.26 11.87
N GLY A 69 17.41 21.91 11.11
CA GLY A 69 18.62 22.55 11.63
C GLY A 69 19.71 21.60 12.14
N LYS A 70 19.69 20.32 11.70
CA LYS A 70 20.66 19.29 12.11
C LYS A 70 21.72 19.02 11.03
N ILE A 71 22.92 18.63 11.48
CA ILE A 71 23.96 18.06 10.62
C ILE A 71 23.91 16.53 10.79
N PRO A 72 23.97 15.73 9.70
CA PRO A 72 23.97 14.26 9.80
C PRO A 72 25.02 13.73 10.76
N GLY A 73 24.63 12.78 11.64
CA GLY A 73 25.48 12.25 12.70
C GLY A 73 26.63 11.36 12.21
N GLY A 74 26.49 10.73 11.03
CA GLY A 74 27.46 9.83 10.45
C GLY A 74 28.82 10.49 10.13
N TYR A 75 29.85 9.66 9.88
CA TYR A 75 31.21 10.13 9.60
C TYR A 75 31.29 11.09 8.39
N LEU A 76 30.55 10.80 7.33
CA LEU A 76 30.55 11.62 6.11
C LEU A 76 29.78 12.94 6.24
N LYS A 77 29.05 13.15 7.35
CA LYS A 77 28.19 14.34 7.55
C LYS A 77 27.25 14.63 6.39
N ARG A 78 26.75 13.57 5.79
CA ARG A 78 25.82 13.58 4.66
C ARG A 78 24.74 12.51 4.89
N GLU A 79 23.53 12.76 4.43
CA GLU A 79 22.44 11.78 4.41
C GLU A 79 22.87 10.53 3.60
N GLY A 80 22.56 9.36 4.13
CA GLY A 80 22.87 8.07 3.56
C GLY A 80 21.68 7.45 2.83
N LYS A 81 21.34 6.21 3.21
CA LYS A 81 20.13 5.53 2.72
C LYS A 81 18.89 6.23 3.28
N PRO A 82 17.76 6.18 2.54
CA PRO A 82 16.48 6.66 3.06
C PRO A 82 16.15 6.03 4.43
N SER A 83 15.56 6.82 5.31
CA SER A 83 15.05 6.35 6.60
C SER A 83 13.87 5.37 6.39
N GLU A 84 13.50 4.63 7.41
CA GLU A 84 12.29 3.79 7.37
C GLU A 84 11.05 4.66 7.09
N ASN A 85 10.94 5.83 7.75
CA ASN A 85 9.87 6.78 7.54
C ASN A 85 9.83 7.30 6.09
N ALA A 86 10.98 7.64 5.51
CA ALA A 86 11.05 8.07 4.11
C ALA A 86 10.54 6.99 3.15
N ILE A 87 10.91 5.72 3.37
CA ILE A 87 10.44 4.59 2.55
C ILE A 87 8.92 4.37 2.72
N LEU A 88 8.39 4.53 3.93
CA LEU A 88 6.96 4.43 4.18
C LEU A 88 6.20 5.57 3.51
N THR A 89 6.73 6.78 3.54
CA THR A 89 6.16 7.95 2.86
C THR A 89 6.18 7.79 1.34
N ASP A 90 7.27 7.26 0.75
CA ASP A 90 7.31 6.88 -0.67
C ASP A 90 6.11 6.00 -1.04
N ARG A 91 5.83 5.00 -0.22
CA ARG A 91 4.72 4.05 -0.45
C ARG A 91 3.35 4.71 -0.31
N VAL A 92 3.17 5.59 0.67
CA VAL A 92 1.90 6.30 0.89
C VAL A 92 1.63 7.29 -0.25
N ILE A 93 2.66 7.83 -0.91
CA ILE A 93 2.54 8.64 -2.12
C ILE A 93 2.28 7.77 -3.36
N ASP A 94 3.03 6.68 -3.55
CA ASP A 94 2.93 5.79 -4.73
C ASP A 94 1.54 5.17 -4.86
N ARG A 95 0.99 4.63 -3.77
CA ARG A 95 -0.24 3.83 -3.75
C ARG A 95 -1.47 4.57 -4.33
N PRO A 96 -1.78 5.81 -3.95
CA PRO A 96 -2.91 6.54 -4.54
C PRO A 96 -2.60 7.10 -5.94
N MET A 97 -1.33 7.28 -6.30
CA MET A 97 -0.94 7.88 -7.59
C MET A 97 -0.88 6.84 -8.71
N ARG A 98 -0.26 5.69 -8.45
CA ARG A 98 -0.02 4.63 -9.44
C ARG A 98 -1.27 4.18 -10.21
N PRO A 99 -2.43 3.95 -9.58
CA PRO A 99 -3.63 3.49 -10.28
C PRO A 99 -4.20 4.51 -11.28
N LEU A 100 -3.81 5.77 -11.20
CA LEU A 100 -4.34 6.86 -12.03
C LEU A 100 -3.53 7.13 -13.30
N PHE A 101 -2.41 6.44 -13.49
CA PHE A 101 -1.72 6.42 -14.78
C PHE A 101 -2.40 5.42 -15.73
N PRO A 102 -2.33 5.63 -17.06
CA PRO A 102 -2.87 4.66 -18.01
C PRO A 102 -2.21 3.29 -17.86
N LYS A 103 -2.98 2.21 -17.98
CA LYS A 103 -2.47 0.84 -17.77
C LYS A 103 -1.42 0.40 -18.78
N ASP A 104 -1.52 0.95 -19.97
CA ASP A 104 -0.64 0.70 -21.11
C ASP A 104 0.51 1.71 -21.22
N TYR A 105 0.65 2.63 -20.24
CA TYR A 105 1.75 3.58 -20.20
C TYR A 105 3.02 2.89 -19.69
N ARG A 106 4.12 3.00 -20.43
CA ARG A 106 5.40 2.31 -20.14
C ARG A 106 6.59 3.25 -19.98
N ASN A 107 6.40 4.57 -20.17
CA ASN A 107 7.48 5.53 -19.92
C ASN A 107 7.85 5.55 -18.44
N ASP A 108 9.13 5.74 -18.13
CA ASP A 108 9.57 5.96 -16.75
C ASP A 108 8.97 7.24 -16.20
N VAL A 109 8.42 7.19 -14.98
CA VAL A 109 7.97 8.37 -14.24
C VAL A 109 8.68 8.42 -12.90
N ALA A 110 9.23 9.57 -12.56
CA ALA A 110 9.85 9.85 -11.27
C ALA A 110 9.11 11.00 -10.58
N LEU A 111 8.62 10.73 -9.36
CA LEU A 111 8.07 11.71 -8.44
C LEU A 111 9.10 11.92 -7.32
N ASN A 112 9.70 13.11 -7.26
CA ASN A 112 10.69 13.43 -6.23
C ASN A 112 10.13 14.49 -5.30
N ASN A 113 10.21 14.22 -4.00
CA ASN A 113 9.75 15.08 -2.94
C ASN A 113 10.92 15.41 -2.01
N LEU A 114 11.38 16.65 -2.02
CA LEU A 114 12.49 17.13 -1.22
C LEU A 114 11.98 17.96 -0.04
N VAL A 115 12.14 17.47 1.17
CA VAL A 115 11.78 18.19 2.39
C VAL A 115 12.86 19.23 2.71
N MET A 116 12.48 20.51 2.72
CA MET A 116 13.42 21.64 2.84
C MET A 116 13.27 22.41 4.15
N SER A 117 12.10 22.36 4.78
CA SER A 117 11.81 22.92 6.11
C SER A 117 10.70 22.10 6.76
N VAL A 118 10.73 21.95 8.08
CA VAL A 118 9.72 21.21 8.84
C VAL A 118 9.19 22.07 9.98
N ASP A 119 7.87 22.26 9.95
CA ASP A 119 7.06 22.70 11.07
C ASP A 119 6.44 21.44 11.71
N PRO A 120 6.72 21.13 12.98
CA PRO A 120 6.22 19.92 13.63
C PRO A 120 4.69 19.78 13.60
N ASP A 121 3.97 20.88 13.51
CA ASP A 121 2.51 20.89 13.46
C ASP A 121 1.94 20.75 12.04
N CYS A 122 2.79 20.75 11.01
CA CYS A 122 2.42 20.66 9.60
C CYS A 122 3.16 19.50 8.92
N SER A 123 2.51 18.33 8.79
CA SER A 123 3.13 17.11 8.27
C SER A 123 3.83 17.30 6.91
N PRO A 124 5.14 17.05 6.83
CA PRO A 124 5.85 17.06 5.56
C PRO A 124 5.43 15.93 4.63
N GLU A 125 5.00 14.77 5.16
CA GLU A 125 4.48 13.63 4.39
C GLU A 125 3.20 14.03 3.65
N LEU A 126 2.23 14.62 4.38
CA LEU A 126 1.00 15.12 3.77
C LEU A 126 1.27 16.19 2.71
N THR A 127 2.21 17.10 3.01
CA THR A 127 2.64 18.16 2.09
C THR A 127 3.23 17.57 0.82
N ALA A 128 4.04 16.50 0.92
CA ALA A 128 4.61 15.77 -0.21
C ALA A 128 3.54 15.01 -1.02
N MET A 129 2.54 14.39 -0.37
CA MET A 129 1.42 13.74 -1.05
C MET A 129 0.66 14.75 -1.93
N LEU A 130 0.30 15.90 -1.37
CA LEU A 130 -0.40 16.97 -2.09
C LEU A 130 0.49 17.59 -3.19
N GLY A 131 1.76 17.79 -2.89
CA GLY A 131 2.73 18.30 -3.85
C GLY A 131 2.93 17.37 -5.06
N SER A 132 3.05 16.08 -4.83
CA SER A 132 3.15 15.07 -5.90
C SER A 132 1.90 15.06 -6.78
N ALA A 133 0.71 15.11 -6.16
CA ALA A 133 -0.56 15.17 -6.88
C ALA A 133 -0.66 16.43 -7.76
N ILE A 134 -0.29 17.60 -7.22
CA ILE A 134 -0.30 18.88 -7.95
C ILE A 134 0.75 18.86 -9.08
N ALA A 135 2.00 18.48 -8.78
CA ALA A 135 3.08 18.45 -9.78
C ALA A 135 2.73 17.55 -10.96
N THR A 136 2.12 16.38 -10.71
CA THR A 136 1.69 15.46 -11.77
C THR A 136 0.48 16.00 -12.53
N ALA A 137 -0.50 16.56 -11.82
CA ALA A 137 -1.72 17.08 -12.44
C ALA A 137 -1.44 18.26 -13.41
N ILE A 138 -0.53 19.18 -13.05
CA ILE A 138 -0.15 20.32 -13.90
C ILE A 138 0.85 19.96 -15.00
N SER A 139 1.49 18.77 -14.93
CA SER A 139 2.45 18.30 -15.94
C SER A 139 1.75 17.87 -17.23
N ASP A 140 2.54 17.63 -18.27
CA ASP A 140 2.08 17.00 -19.51
C ASP A 140 2.05 15.46 -19.44
N ILE A 141 2.36 14.85 -18.31
CA ILE A 141 2.33 13.39 -18.12
C ILE A 141 0.87 12.91 -18.09
N PRO A 142 0.51 11.83 -18.83
CA PRO A 142 -0.82 11.23 -18.78
C PRO A 142 -1.19 10.78 -17.35
N PHE A 143 -2.21 11.41 -16.78
CA PHE A 143 -2.61 11.17 -15.38
C PHE A 143 -4.08 11.52 -15.17
N ASP A 144 -4.87 10.60 -14.64
CA ASP A 144 -6.32 10.74 -14.41
C ASP A 144 -6.65 11.15 -12.97
N GLY A 145 -5.88 12.12 -12.46
CA GLY A 145 -6.09 12.75 -11.16
C GLY A 145 -6.85 14.08 -11.28
N PRO A 146 -6.74 14.92 -10.26
CA PRO A 146 -5.84 14.84 -9.11
C PRO A 146 -6.31 13.90 -8.00
N THR A 147 -5.40 13.61 -7.08
CA THR A 147 -5.70 13.07 -5.76
C THR A 147 -5.57 14.15 -4.70
N ALA A 148 -6.30 13.99 -3.60
CA ALA A 148 -6.04 14.74 -2.38
C ALA A 148 -5.92 13.78 -1.20
N SER A 149 -5.22 14.22 -0.17
CA SER A 149 -4.97 13.42 1.03
C SER A 149 -5.19 14.26 2.28
N THR A 150 -5.69 13.59 3.33
CA THR A 150 -5.95 14.20 4.64
C THR A 150 -5.58 13.21 5.74
N MET A 151 -5.04 13.73 6.84
CA MET A 151 -4.84 12.97 8.08
C MET A 151 -5.98 13.26 9.05
N VAL A 152 -6.40 12.23 9.80
CA VAL A 152 -7.45 12.35 10.83
C VAL A 152 -6.97 11.72 12.12
N GLY A 153 -7.07 12.47 13.21
CA GLY A 153 -6.93 11.98 14.58
C GLY A 153 -8.29 11.84 15.27
N LEU A 154 -8.31 11.11 16.38
CA LEU A 154 -9.47 10.96 17.28
C LEU A 154 -9.03 11.28 18.70
N ILE A 155 -9.57 12.36 19.29
CA ILE A 155 -9.21 12.84 20.62
C ILE A 155 -10.51 13.07 21.40
N ASP A 156 -10.65 12.41 22.52
CA ASP A 156 -11.86 12.50 23.37
C ASP A 156 -13.18 12.27 22.61
N GLY A 157 -13.14 11.41 21.58
CA GLY A 157 -14.28 11.10 20.73
C GLY A 157 -14.55 12.09 19.58
N GLU A 158 -13.73 13.13 19.42
CA GLU A 158 -13.86 14.13 18.36
C GLU A 158 -12.79 13.95 17.27
N PHE A 159 -13.19 14.09 16.02
CA PHE A 159 -12.26 14.01 14.88
C PHE A 159 -11.48 15.30 14.70
N VAL A 160 -10.16 15.18 14.57
CA VAL A 160 -9.24 16.29 14.32
C VAL A 160 -8.60 16.11 12.96
N ILE A 161 -8.79 17.10 12.07
CA ILE A 161 -8.20 17.10 10.74
C ILE A 161 -6.76 17.61 10.79
N ASN A 162 -5.83 16.86 10.22
CA ASN A 162 -4.40 17.16 10.19
C ASN A 162 -3.87 17.53 11.60
N PRO A 163 -3.91 16.58 12.55
CA PRO A 163 -3.57 16.88 13.95
C PRO A 163 -2.14 17.41 14.08
N THR A 164 -1.96 18.37 15.00
CA THR A 164 -0.62 18.88 15.40
C THR A 164 0.17 17.80 16.14
N SER A 165 1.48 18.02 16.35
CA SER A 165 2.32 17.09 17.11
C SER A 165 1.75 16.74 18.47
N ALA A 166 1.34 17.74 19.26
CA ALA A 166 0.74 17.53 20.58
C ALA A 166 -0.60 16.75 20.51
N GLN A 167 -1.38 16.95 19.45
CA GLN A 167 -2.63 16.22 19.22
C GLN A 167 -2.39 14.78 18.79
N LYS A 168 -1.33 14.49 18.01
CA LYS A 168 -0.95 13.13 17.63
C LYS A 168 -0.58 12.27 18.84
N GLU A 169 0.11 12.84 19.83
CA GLU A 169 0.53 12.11 21.04
C GLU A 169 -0.64 11.58 21.89
N VAL A 170 -1.78 12.25 21.86
CA VAL A 170 -2.98 11.87 22.64
C VAL A 170 -4.11 11.29 21.81
N SER A 171 -3.88 11.12 20.51
CA SER A 171 -4.89 10.62 19.58
C SER A 171 -5.01 9.10 19.61
N ASP A 172 -6.23 8.58 19.68
CA ASP A 172 -6.51 7.14 19.53
C ASP A 172 -6.49 6.66 18.07
N LEU A 173 -6.32 7.57 17.11
CA LEU A 173 -6.35 7.28 15.69
C LEU A 173 -5.28 8.07 14.95
N ALA A 174 -4.50 7.37 14.13
CA ALA A 174 -3.61 7.96 13.13
C ALA A 174 -4.07 7.44 11.75
N LEU A 175 -4.97 8.16 11.10
CA LEU A 175 -5.57 7.77 9.83
C LEU A 175 -5.10 8.71 8.71
N THR A 176 -4.67 8.14 7.59
CA THR A 176 -4.40 8.85 6.34
C THR A 176 -5.32 8.31 5.25
N VAL A 177 -6.03 9.21 4.58
CA VAL A 177 -6.95 8.87 3.49
C VAL A 177 -6.59 9.66 2.25
N ALA A 178 -6.42 8.97 1.12
CA ALA A 178 -6.31 9.60 -0.19
C ALA A 178 -7.56 9.32 -1.04
N SER A 179 -8.02 10.33 -1.75
CA SER A 179 -9.24 10.29 -2.56
C SER A 179 -9.05 10.93 -3.92
N THR A 180 -9.83 10.45 -4.89
CA THR A 180 -10.16 11.18 -6.12
C THR A 180 -11.46 11.98 -5.92
N ARG A 181 -11.99 12.59 -7.00
CA ARG A 181 -13.30 13.27 -6.96
C ARG A 181 -14.45 12.36 -6.53
N GLU A 182 -14.37 11.09 -6.84
CA GLU A 182 -15.47 10.14 -6.67
C GLU A 182 -15.22 9.12 -5.57
N LYS A 183 -13.96 8.82 -5.23
CA LYS A 183 -13.61 7.63 -4.46
C LYS A 183 -12.51 7.87 -3.45
N VAL A 184 -12.59 7.16 -2.35
CA VAL A 184 -11.45 6.85 -1.50
C VAL A 184 -10.62 5.76 -2.19
N ILE A 185 -9.35 6.01 -2.43
CA ILE A 185 -8.47 5.11 -3.19
C ILE A 185 -7.33 4.53 -2.35
N MET A 186 -7.02 5.14 -1.22
CA MET A 186 -6.03 4.63 -0.28
C MET A 186 -6.41 4.98 1.15
N ILE A 187 -6.26 4.01 2.03
CA ILE A 187 -6.40 4.19 3.49
C ILE A 187 -5.17 3.58 4.15
N GLU A 188 -4.65 4.27 5.14
CA GLU A 188 -3.65 3.74 6.06
C GLU A 188 -3.95 4.24 7.47
N ALA A 189 -4.11 3.31 8.42
CA ALA A 189 -4.44 3.66 9.79
C ALA A 189 -3.68 2.81 10.82
N GLY A 190 -3.32 3.47 11.93
CA GLY A 190 -3.04 2.85 13.21
C GLY A 190 -4.06 3.36 14.23
N ALA A 191 -4.53 2.51 15.13
CA ALA A 191 -5.60 2.87 16.05
C ALA A 191 -5.50 2.14 17.39
N ASN A 192 -5.96 2.75 18.46
CA ASN A 192 -6.04 2.18 19.81
C ASN A 192 -7.39 1.46 19.99
N GLU A 193 -7.58 0.32 19.31
CA GLU A 193 -8.82 -0.49 19.38
C GLU A 193 -10.08 0.32 19.02
N VAL A 194 -10.01 1.15 17.96
CA VAL A 194 -11.13 2.00 17.52
C VAL A 194 -12.26 1.16 16.93
N PRO A 195 -13.54 1.38 17.30
CA PRO A 195 -14.68 0.69 16.72
C PRO A 195 -14.81 0.90 15.21
N GLU A 196 -15.38 -0.09 14.51
CA GLU A 196 -15.48 -0.09 13.03
C GLU A 196 -16.33 1.07 12.49
N ASP A 197 -17.41 1.42 13.17
CA ASP A 197 -18.31 2.52 12.80
C ASP A 197 -17.62 3.89 12.95
N VAL A 198 -16.84 4.09 14.02
CA VAL A 198 -16.04 5.31 14.24
C VAL A 198 -14.94 5.42 13.18
N MET A 199 -14.28 4.31 12.86
CA MET A 199 -13.27 4.28 11.80
C MET A 199 -13.88 4.68 10.45
N LEU A 200 -15.05 4.15 10.13
CA LEU A 200 -15.76 4.48 8.89
C LEU A 200 -16.15 5.96 8.83
N GLU A 201 -16.63 6.53 9.93
CA GLU A 201 -16.97 7.95 10.01
C GLU A 201 -15.73 8.84 9.80
N ALA A 202 -14.59 8.47 10.39
CA ALA A 202 -13.30 9.16 10.18
C ALA A 202 -12.88 9.17 8.70
N ILE A 203 -13.05 8.03 8.00
CA ILE A 203 -12.74 7.91 6.57
C ILE A 203 -13.64 8.84 5.73
N PHE A 204 -14.93 8.88 6.01
CA PHE A 204 -15.85 9.81 5.32
C PHE A 204 -15.50 11.27 5.58
N LYS A 205 -15.16 11.59 6.83
CA LYS A 205 -14.73 12.96 7.19
C LYS A 205 -13.49 13.40 6.42
N ALA A 206 -12.49 12.50 6.28
CA ALA A 206 -11.32 12.76 5.47
C ALA A 206 -11.67 12.94 3.98
N HIS A 207 -12.58 12.11 3.44
CA HIS A 207 -13.03 12.22 2.05
C HIS A 207 -13.71 13.56 1.76
N GLU A 208 -14.55 14.06 2.67
CA GLU A 208 -15.16 15.39 2.55
C GLU A 208 -14.12 16.51 2.46
N VAL A 209 -13.10 16.49 3.31
CA VAL A 209 -12.00 17.46 3.28
C VAL A 209 -11.20 17.33 1.98
N ASN A 210 -10.94 16.10 1.52
CA ASN A 210 -10.25 15.85 0.27
C ASN A 210 -10.99 16.45 -0.93
N GLN A 211 -12.33 16.52 -0.93
CA GLN A 211 -13.09 17.17 -2.01
C GLN A 211 -12.82 18.67 -2.07
N GLU A 212 -12.63 19.35 -0.95
CA GLU A 212 -12.28 20.79 -0.93
C GLU A 212 -10.85 21.00 -1.44
N ILE A 213 -9.91 20.12 -1.08
CA ILE A 213 -8.53 20.17 -1.60
C ILE A 213 -8.51 19.90 -3.11
N ILE A 214 -9.29 18.96 -3.62
CA ILE A 214 -9.39 18.68 -5.06
C ILE A 214 -9.88 19.90 -5.83
N LYS A 215 -10.92 20.59 -5.34
CA LYS A 215 -11.40 21.85 -5.96
C LYS A 215 -10.29 22.90 -6.01
N PHE A 216 -9.50 23.02 -4.96
CA PHE A 216 -8.34 23.91 -4.95
C PHE A 216 -7.30 23.50 -6.00
N ILE A 217 -6.95 22.22 -6.08
CA ILE A 217 -6.03 21.70 -7.11
C ILE A 217 -6.56 21.98 -8.52
N ASP A 218 -7.87 21.84 -8.75
CA ASP A 218 -8.49 22.14 -10.04
C ASP A 218 -8.29 23.60 -10.47
N THR A 219 -8.29 24.55 -9.54
CA THR A 219 -7.97 25.96 -9.85
C THR A 219 -6.52 26.13 -10.32
N ILE A 220 -5.59 25.38 -9.72
CA ILE A 220 -4.17 25.40 -10.12
C ILE A 220 -3.99 24.77 -11.50
N VAL A 221 -4.64 23.63 -11.75
CA VAL A 221 -4.60 22.94 -13.06
C VAL A 221 -5.21 23.80 -14.17
N ALA A 222 -6.31 24.50 -13.90
CA ALA A 222 -6.93 25.38 -14.87
C ALA A 222 -6.01 26.53 -15.32
N GLU A 223 -5.11 27.00 -14.44
CA GLU A 223 -4.20 28.11 -14.74
C GLU A 223 -2.79 27.67 -15.19
N CYS A 224 -2.33 26.52 -14.75
CA CYS A 224 -0.94 26.06 -14.90
C CYS A 224 -0.81 24.72 -15.61
N GLY A 225 -1.92 24.01 -15.83
CA GLY A 225 -1.93 22.69 -16.45
C GLY A 225 -1.42 22.72 -17.89
N LYS A 226 -0.65 21.69 -18.26
CA LYS A 226 -0.20 21.44 -19.63
C LYS A 226 -1.09 20.41 -20.30
N GLU A 227 -1.16 20.45 -21.63
CA GLU A 227 -1.77 19.39 -22.43
C GLU A 227 -0.98 18.09 -22.21
N LYS A 228 -1.70 16.98 -22.03
CA LYS A 228 -1.07 15.67 -21.79
C LYS A 228 -0.44 15.16 -23.08
N HIS A 229 0.83 14.70 -22.98
CA HIS A 229 1.54 14.17 -24.14
C HIS A 229 0.95 12.82 -24.58
N ASP A 230 1.05 12.57 -25.87
CA ASP A 230 0.75 11.27 -26.47
C ASP A 230 1.90 10.28 -26.19
N TYR A 231 1.61 8.98 -26.19
CA TYR A 231 2.59 7.94 -25.87
C TYR A 231 2.33 6.68 -26.69
N GLU A 232 3.31 5.80 -26.74
CA GLU A 232 3.19 4.50 -27.39
C GLU A 232 2.26 3.59 -26.59
N HIS A 233 1.16 3.18 -27.21
CA HIS A 233 0.18 2.31 -26.57
C HIS A 233 0.60 0.84 -26.63
N HIS A 234 0.69 0.21 -25.46
CA HIS A 234 0.98 -1.22 -25.32
C HIS A 234 -0.33 -1.97 -25.05
N ILE A 235 -1.00 -2.39 -26.11
CA ILE A 235 -2.29 -3.09 -26.07
C ILE A 235 -2.10 -4.42 -26.81
N VAL A 236 -2.60 -5.50 -26.22
CA VAL A 236 -2.63 -6.82 -26.88
C VAL A 236 -3.44 -6.72 -28.17
N ASP A 237 -2.89 -7.27 -29.26
CA ASP A 237 -3.57 -7.32 -30.55
C ASP A 237 -4.92 -8.02 -30.42
N PRO A 238 -6.04 -7.38 -30.77
CA PRO A 238 -7.38 -7.96 -30.65
C PRO A 238 -7.56 -9.25 -31.45
N GLU A 239 -6.94 -9.37 -32.64
CA GLU A 239 -7.05 -10.57 -33.48
C GLU A 239 -6.30 -11.74 -32.81
N MET A 240 -5.12 -11.45 -32.26
CA MET A 240 -4.36 -12.43 -31.47
C MET A 240 -5.13 -12.90 -30.24
N TYR A 241 -5.74 -11.95 -29.50
CA TYR A 241 -6.52 -12.27 -28.32
C TYR A 241 -7.74 -13.15 -28.64
N ASP A 242 -8.48 -12.83 -29.70
CA ASP A 242 -9.64 -13.60 -30.14
C ASP A 242 -9.25 -14.99 -30.63
N ASP A 243 -8.16 -15.13 -31.40
CA ASP A 243 -7.62 -16.43 -31.82
C ASP A 243 -7.16 -17.29 -30.63
N MET A 244 -6.47 -16.67 -29.65
CA MET A 244 -6.06 -17.33 -28.41
C MET A 244 -7.28 -17.86 -27.64
N VAL A 245 -8.30 -17.02 -27.43
CA VAL A 245 -9.52 -17.40 -26.69
C VAL A 245 -10.29 -18.52 -27.42
N ALA A 246 -10.31 -18.52 -28.75
CA ALA A 246 -10.90 -19.60 -29.54
C ALA A 246 -10.11 -20.91 -29.44
N PHE A 247 -8.79 -20.85 -29.36
CA PHE A 247 -7.91 -22.02 -29.28
C PHE A 247 -7.86 -22.64 -27.89
N ILE A 248 -7.68 -21.84 -26.83
CA ILE A 248 -7.56 -22.31 -25.44
C ILE A 248 -8.93 -22.61 -24.83
N THR A 249 -9.96 -21.92 -25.24
CA THR A 249 -11.35 -21.90 -24.73
C THR A 249 -11.52 -21.45 -23.28
N PRO A 250 -12.64 -20.80 -22.94
CA PRO A 250 -12.90 -20.37 -21.57
C PRO A 250 -12.96 -21.52 -20.55
N GLU A 251 -13.45 -22.67 -20.97
CA GLU A 251 -13.56 -23.87 -20.12
C GLU A 251 -12.18 -24.43 -19.77
N ALA A 252 -11.25 -24.47 -20.73
CA ALA A 252 -9.88 -24.92 -20.50
C ALA A 252 -9.10 -23.95 -19.59
N MET A 253 -9.33 -22.63 -19.74
CA MET A 253 -8.75 -21.65 -18.84
C MET A 253 -9.33 -21.75 -17.43
N GLU A 254 -10.65 -21.98 -17.28
CA GLU A 254 -11.27 -22.20 -15.98
C GLU A 254 -10.72 -23.45 -15.29
N GLU A 255 -10.57 -24.56 -16.02
CA GLU A 255 -9.96 -25.79 -15.49
C GLU A 255 -8.52 -25.56 -15.04
N ALA A 256 -7.73 -24.77 -15.79
CA ALA A 256 -6.34 -24.48 -15.47
C ALA A 256 -6.18 -23.65 -14.18
N VAL A 257 -7.10 -22.72 -13.91
CA VAL A 257 -7.03 -21.84 -12.72
C VAL A 257 -7.73 -22.42 -11.49
N PHE A 258 -8.64 -23.40 -11.67
CA PHE A 258 -9.43 -23.98 -10.59
C PHE A 258 -8.66 -25.07 -9.84
N THR A 259 -7.85 -24.64 -8.89
CA THR A 259 -7.10 -25.51 -7.96
C THR A 259 -6.71 -24.72 -6.71
N ASP A 260 -6.66 -25.39 -5.56
CA ASP A 260 -6.19 -24.85 -4.29
C ASP A 260 -4.65 -24.80 -4.19
N ASP A 261 -3.95 -25.54 -5.05
CA ASP A 261 -2.49 -25.58 -5.12
C ASP A 261 -1.91 -24.56 -6.11
N LYS A 262 -1.12 -23.62 -5.58
CA LYS A 262 -0.50 -22.56 -6.36
C LYS A 262 0.47 -23.09 -7.43
N GLN A 263 1.29 -24.09 -7.10
CA GLN A 263 2.30 -24.60 -8.03
C GLN A 263 1.64 -25.36 -9.19
N THR A 264 0.60 -26.13 -8.90
CA THR A 264 -0.20 -26.80 -9.94
C THR A 264 -0.83 -25.79 -10.88
N ARG A 265 -1.42 -24.70 -10.34
CA ARG A 265 -1.99 -23.63 -11.16
C ARG A 265 -0.95 -22.96 -12.06
N GLU A 266 0.21 -22.61 -11.54
CA GLU A 266 1.30 -22.01 -12.31
C GLU A 266 1.81 -22.95 -13.41
N ALA A 267 1.89 -24.25 -13.12
CA ALA A 267 2.24 -25.26 -14.11
C ALA A 267 1.19 -25.38 -15.23
N ASN A 268 -0.11 -25.34 -14.89
CA ASN A 268 -1.20 -25.37 -15.86
C ASN A 268 -1.16 -24.14 -16.80
N ILE A 269 -0.93 -22.95 -16.24
CA ILE A 269 -0.82 -21.71 -17.03
C ILE A 269 0.40 -21.76 -17.96
N ARG A 270 1.54 -22.22 -17.46
CA ARG A 270 2.75 -22.40 -18.28
C ARG A 270 2.52 -23.37 -19.44
N ALA A 271 1.80 -24.48 -19.21
CA ALA A 271 1.45 -25.42 -20.27
C ALA A 271 0.50 -24.79 -21.32
N ILE A 272 -0.30 -23.79 -20.97
CA ILE A 272 -1.09 -22.99 -21.90
C ILE A 272 -0.18 -22.07 -22.72
N GLU A 273 0.75 -21.37 -22.07
CA GLU A 273 1.73 -20.50 -22.73
C GLU A 273 2.59 -21.28 -23.73
N GLU A 274 3.12 -22.44 -23.36
CA GLU A 274 3.89 -23.33 -24.26
C GLU A 274 3.10 -23.72 -25.51
N LYS A 275 1.81 -24.05 -25.40
CA LYS A 275 0.95 -24.35 -26.56
C LYS A 275 0.75 -23.13 -27.47
N LEU A 276 0.68 -21.94 -26.90
CA LEU A 276 0.56 -20.69 -27.66
C LEU A 276 1.89 -20.32 -28.34
N GLU A 277 3.02 -20.55 -27.69
CA GLU A 277 4.36 -20.38 -28.29
C GLU A 277 4.52 -21.28 -29.50
N GLU A 278 4.10 -22.55 -29.42
CA GLU A 278 4.12 -23.48 -30.58
C GLU A 278 3.18 -23.02 -31.71
N ARG A 279 1.95 -22.53 -31.33
CA ARG A 279 0.96 -22.06 -32.31
C ARG A 279 1.40 -20.81 -33.06
N TYR A 280 2.05 -19.87 -32.37
CA TYR A 280 2.46 -18.57 -32.92
C TYR A 280 3.94 -18.51 -33.29
N ALA A 281 4.63 -19.65 -33.38
CA ALA A 281 6.08 -19.73 -33.63
C ALA A 281 6.57 -18.94 -34.86
N GLU A 282 5.71 -18.72 -35.86
CA GLU A 282 6.03 -17.98 -37.08
C GLU A 282 5.66 -16.47 -36.98
N ASN A 283 5.07 -15.99 -35.87
CA ASN A 283 4.65 -14.62 -35.70
C ASN A 283 5.32 -14.01 -34.45
N GLU A 284 6.47 -13.34 -34.65
CA GLU A 284 7.25 -12.72 -33.56
C GLU A 284 6.50 -11.67 -32.76
N GLU A 285 5.58 -10.90 -33.42
CA GLU A 285 4.77 -9.88 -32.76
C GLU A 285 3.77 -10.51 -31.78
N TRP A 286 3.14 -11.62 -32.15
CA TRP A 286 2.20 -12.32 -31.28
C TRP A 286 2.92 -13.09 -30.18
N LEU A 287 4.10 -13.68 -30.47
CA LEU A 287 4.92 -14.33 -29.45
C LEU A 287 5.25 -13.39 -28.29
N ALA A 288 5.60 -12.15 -28.58
CA ALA A 288 5.94 -11.16 -27.56
C ALA A 288 4.75 -10.77 -26.66
N GLN A 289 3.50 -11.02 -27.10
CA GLN A 289 2.29 -10.62 -26.39
C GLN A 289 1.62 -11.76 -25.60
N ILE A 290 2.11 -13.01 -25.71
CA ILE A 290 1.49 -14.21 -25.09
C ILE A 290 1.26 -13.99 -23.60
N GLY A 291 2.28 -13.58 -22.87
CA GLY A 291 2.19 -13.40 -21.41
C GLY A 291 1.08 -12.41 -21.00
N GLU A 292 1.01 -11.25 -21.68
CA GLU A 292 0.00 -10.23 -21.40
C GLU A 292 -1.41 -10.69 -21.81
N ALA A 293 -1.53 -11.37 -22.95
CA ALA A 293 -2.79 -11.93 -23.43
C ALA A 293 -3.35 -13.01 -22.49
N VAL A 294 -2.49 -13.96 -22.08
CA VAL A 294 -2.83 -15.02 -21.12
C VAL A 294 -3.23 -14.43 -19.78
N TYR A 295 -2.48 -13.44 -19.28
CA TYR A 295 -2.83 -12.73 -18.04
C TYR A 295 -4.21 -12.05 -18.13
N ALA A 296 -4.51 -11.37 -19.25
CA ALA A 296 -5.81 -10.73 -19.47
C ALA A 296 -6.95 -11.77 -19.52
N PHE A 297 -6.73 -12.89 -20.20
CA PHE A 297 -7.71 -13.97 -20.29
C PHE A 297 -7.93 -14.66 -18.93
N GLN A 298 -6.86 -14.95 -18.20
CA GLN A 298 -6.92 -15.51 -16.85
C GLN A 298 -7.71 -14.58 -15.90
N LYS A 299 -7.39 -13.27 -15.93
CA LYS A 299 -8.11 -12.26 -15.15
C LYS A 299 -9.62 -12.24 -15.46
N LYS A 300 -9.97 -12.23 -16.74
CA LYS A 300 -11.38 -12.24 -17.20
C LYS A 300 -12.10 -13.52 -16.73
N THR A 301 -11.44 -14.67 -16.82
CA THR A 301 -11.99 -15.96 -16.41
C THR A 301 -12.24 -16.00 -14.90
N VAL A 302 -11.23 -15.67 -14.09
CA VAL A 302 -11.35 -15.69 -12.62
C VAL A 302 -12.41 -14.69 -12.13
N ARG A 303 -12.47 -13.48 -12.71
CA ARG A 303 -13.51 -12.50 -12.37
C ARG A 303 -14.91 -12.99 -12.72
N LYS A 304 -15.09 -13.67 -13.88
CA LYS A 304 -16.35 -14.30 -14.25
C LYS A 304 -16.74 -15.40 -13.24
N MET A 305 -15.81 -16.29 -12.88
CA MET A 305 -16.05 -17.33 -11.88
C MET A 305 -16.56 -16.75 -10.56
N ILE A 306 -15.94 -15.67 -10.08
CA ILE A 306 -16.33 -15.03 -8.82
C ILE A 306 -17.68 -14.32 -8.96
N LEU A 307 -17.86 -13.46 -9.96
CA LEU A 307 -19.04 -12.59 -10.11
C LEU A 307 -20.30 -13.32 -10.58
N LYS A 308 -20.15 -14.26 -11.52
CA LYS A 308 -21.30 -14.91 -12.16
C LYS A 308 -21.58 -16.30 -11.57
N ASP A 309 -20.52 -17.06 -11.31
CA ASP A 309 -20.65 -18.44 -10.89
C ASP A 309 -20.54 -18.60 -9.36
N HIS A 310 -20.21 -17.49 -8.63
CA HIS A 310 -19.97 -17.46 -7.19
C HIS A 310 -18.95 -18.52 -6.73
N LYS A 311 -17.93 -18.76 -7.56
CA LYS A 311 -16.94 -19.81 -7.40
C LYS A 311 -15.55 -19.18 -7.27
N ARG A 312 -14.88 -19.47 -6.16
CA ARG A 312 -13.48 -19.05 -5.96
C ARG A 312 -12.52 -20.02 -6.65
N PRO A 313 -11.34 -19.57 -7.12
CA PRO A 313 -10.38 -20.43 -7.80
C PRO A 313 -9.91 -21.65 -6.98
N ASP A 314 -9.92 -21.55 -5.65
CA ASP A 314 -9.54 -22.64 -4.74
C ASP A 314 -10.74 -23.45 -4.21
N GLY A 315 -11.94 -23.21 -4.72
CA GLY A 315 -13.16 -23.94 -4.36
C GLY A 315 -13.79 -23.56 -3.02
N ARG A 316 -13.24 -22.56 -2.29
CA ARG A 316 -13.85 -22.07 -1.04
C ARG A 316 -15.12 -21.27 -1.28
N ASP A 317 -15.97 -21.21 -0.24
CA ASP A 317 -17.07 -20.24 -0.20
C ASP A 317 -16.51 -18.81 -0.06
N ILE A 318 -17.33 -17.82 -0.49
CA ILE A 318 -16.96 -16.39 -0.52
C ILE A 318 -16.44 -15.88 0.84
N LYS A 319 -17.03 -16.35 1.94
CA LYS A 319 -16.67 -15.96 3.32
C LYS A 319 -15.76 -16.95 4.04
N GLN A 320 -15.37 -18.03 3.38
CA GLN A 320 -14.58 -19.08 4.01
C GLN A 320 -13.10 -18.65 4.13
N ILE A 321 -12.55 -18.83 5.34
CA ILE A 321 -11.12 -18.66 5.63
C ILE A 321 -10.37 -19.94 5.26
N ARG A 322 -9.16 -19.83 4.75
CA ARG A 322 -8.26 -20.97 4.52
C ARG A 322 -7.97 -21.73 5.82
N PRO A 323 -7.65 -23.03 5.76
CA PRO A 323 -7.29 -23.80 6.95
C PRO A 323 -6.19 -23.13 7.75
N LEU A 324 -6.35 -23.06 9.08
CA LEU A 324 -5.41 -22.45 10.01
C LEU A 324 -4.63 -23.52 10.77
N HIS A 325 -3.33 -23.27 10.92
CA HIS A 325 -2.45 -24.01 11.81
C HIS A 325 -1.53 -23.04 12.55
N ALA A 326 -1.29 -23.30 13.84
CA ALA A 326 -0.41 -22.48 14.66
C ALA A 326 0.37 -23.33 15.65
N GLU A 327 1.65 -23.02 15.78
CA GLU A 327 2.55 -23.63 16.75
C GLU A 327 3.31 -22.53 17.49
N VAL A 328 3.60 -22.76 18.77
CA VAL A 328 4.46 -21.88 19.58
C VAL A 328 5.68 -22.66 20.06
N ASP A 329 6.71 -21.94 20.53
CA ASP A 329 7.96 -22.52 21.01
C ASP A 329 8.68 -23.42 19.98
N CYS A 330 8.57 -23.05 18.69
CA CYS A 330 9.15 -23.82 17.59
C CYS A 330 10.68 -23.86 17.62
N LEU A 331 11.33 -22.86 18.23
CA LEU A 331 12.78 -22.68 18.24
C LEU A 331 13.32 -22.70 19.67
N PRO A 332 14.29 -23.60 20.00
CA PRO A 332 14.66 -23.89 21.39
C PRO A 332 15.58 -22.84 22.06
N ARG A 333 16.14 -21.88 21.33
CA ARG A 333 17.16 -20.95 21.84
C ARG A 333 16.77 -19.47 21.75
N VAL A 334 15.50 -19.18 21.43
CA VAL A 334 14.95 -17.83 21.33
C VAL A 334 14.07 -17.51 22.54
N HIS A 335 13.68 -16.25 22.74
CA HIS A 335 12.83 -15.88 23.88
C HIS A 335 11.37 -16.25 23.65
N GLY A 336 10.88 -16.15 22.39
CA GLY A 336 9.60 -16.64 21.96
C GLY A 336 9.59 -16.88 20.47
N SER A 337 8.86 -17.87 20.01
CA SER A 337 8.69 -18.16 18.59
C SER A 337 7.31 -18.72 18.30
N ALA A 338 6.80 -18.46 17.08
CA ALA A 338 5.56 -19.02 16.60
C ALA A 338 5.61 -19.25 15.10
N LEU A 339 5.04 -20.37 14.66
CA LEU A 339 4.69 -20.63 13.27
C LEU A 339 3.19 -20.42 13.11
N PHE A 340 2.79 -19.59 12.19
CA PHE A 340 1.41 -19.40 11.79
C PHE A 340 1.25 -19.76 10.32
N GLN A 341 0.25 -20.58 10.01
CA GLN A 341 -0.07 -21.00 8.67
C GLN A 341 -1.55 -20.75 8.36
N ARG A 342 -1.80 -20.22 7.17
CA ARG A 342 -3.14 -20.03 6.61
C ARG A 342 -3.13 -20.50 5.16
N GLY A 343 -3.63 -21.73 4.91
CA GLY A 343 -3.45 -22.42 3.63
C GLY A 343 -1.97 -22.52 3.25
N GLN A 344 -1.62 -22.06 2.06
CA GLN A 344 -0.24 -21.99 1.55
C GLN A 344 0.46 -20.67 1.89
N THR A 345 0.12 -20.03 3.00
CA THR A 345 0.86 -18.88 3.54
C THR A 345 1.37 -19.23 4.92
N GLN A 346 2.71 -19.28 5.09
CA GLN A 346 3.38 -19.64 6.33
C GLN A 346 4.31 -18.52 6.80
N VAL A 347 4.24 -18.20 8.07
CA VAL A 347 5.08 -17.18 8.72
C VAL A 347 5.67 -17.73 10.01
N MET A 348 7.00 -17.71 10.12
CA MET A 348 7.74 -17.94 11.35
C MET A 348 8.08 -16.60 11.97
N THR A 349 7.61 -16.32 13.18
CA THR A 349 7.99 -15.10 13.92
C THR A 349 8.78 -15.43 15.16
N VAL A 350 9.83 -14.66 15.41
CA VAL A 350 10.72 -14.79 16.55
C VAL A 350 10.74 -13.49 17.33
N THR A 351 10.52 -13.59 18.64
CA THR A 351 10.60 -12.46 19.58
C THR A 351 11.89 -12.51 20.38
N THR A 352 12.55 -11.36 20.49
CA THR A 352 13.74 -11.13 21.32
C THR A 352 13.46 -9.98 22.27
N LEU A 353 13.78 -10.17 23.54
CA LEU A 353 13.72 -9.16 24.60
C LEU A 353 15.13 -8.66 24.90
N GLY A 354 15.30 -7.36 24.96
CA GLY A 354 16.59 -6.72 25.25
C GLY A 354 16.46 -5.65 26.32
N LEU A 355 17.59 -5.03 26.69
CA LEU A 355 17.59 -3.90 27.60
C LEU A 355 16.96 -2.67 26.91
N LEU A 356 16.37 -1.75 27.68
CA LEU A 356 15.84 -0.48 27.14
C LEU A 356 16.90 0.34 26.38
N SER A 357 18.18 0.21 26.75
CA SER A 357 19.29 0.84 26.02
C SER A 357 19.51 0.28 24.60
N GLU A 358 18.88 -0.86 24.28
CA GLU A 358 18.91 -1.48 22.95
C GLU A 358 17.72 -1.07 22.08
N ALA A 359 16.84 -0.16 22.58
CA ALA A 359 15.81 0.46 21.76
C ALA A 359 16.41 1.13 20.52
N GLN A 360 15.70 1.05 19.40
CA GLN A 360 16.15 1.66 18.16
C GLN A 360 16.21 3.19 18.31
N ARG A 361 17.32 3.80 17.93
CA ARG A 361 17.43 5.25 17.84
C ARG A 361 16.90 5.71 16.49
N LEU A 362 16.05 6.73 16.52
CA LEU A 362 15.52 7.37 15.34
C LEU A 362 16.33 8.64 15.05
N ASP A 363 16.93 8.72 13.87
CA ASP A 363 17.74 9.86 13.41
C ASP A 363 17.11 10.41 12.12
N GLY A 364 15.96 11.05 12.26
CA GLY A 364 15.17 11.62 11.17
C GLY A 364 14.85 13.09 11.35
N ILE A 365 13.94 13.58 10.53
CA ILE A 365 13.40 14.95 10.61
C ILE A 365 12.31 15.08 11.67
N ASP A 366 11.76 13.98 12.17
CA ASP A 366 10.91 14.02 13.35
C ASP A 366 11.77 14.37 14.58
N VAL A 367 11.34 15.38 15.31
CA VAL A 367 12.05 15.88 16.49
C VAL A 367 11.40 15.43 17.79
N THR A 368 10.22 14.83 17.73
CA THR A 368 9.42 14.41 18.88
C THR A 368 9.74 12.96 19.28
N GLU A 369 9.92 12.05 18.33
CA GLU A 369 10.21 10.66 18.58
C GLU A 369 11.69 10.37 18.28
N THR A 370 12.46 10.06 19.32
CA THR A 370 13.92 9.83 19.21
C THR A 370 14.32 8.37 19.40
N THR A 371 13.41 7.53 19.96
CA THR A 371 13.65 6.12 20.20
C THR A 371 12.38 5.31 19.99
N LYS A 372 12.53 4.08 19.49
CA LYS A 372 11.45 3.11 19.30
C LYS A 372 11.76 1.84 20.10
N ARG A 373 10.95 1.55 21.12
CA ARG A 373 11.10 0.41 22.03
C ARG A 373 10.66 -0.92 21.38
N TYR A 374 9.59 -0.89 20.59
CA TYR A 374 9.12 -2.05 19.84
C TYR A 374 9.54 -1.94 18.39
N MET A 375 10.17 -2.99 17.88
CA MET A 375 10.63 -3.10 16.51
C MET A 375 10.03 -4.34 15.87
N HIS A 376 9.38 -4.19 14.73
CA HIS A 376 8.90 -5.31 13.93
C HIS A 376 9.59 -5.36 12.58
N HIS A 377 10.38 -6.40 12.33
CA HIS A 377 11.05 -6.64 11.06
C HIS A 377 10.36 -7.76 10.29
N TYR A 378 10.31 -7.62 8.98
CA TYR A 378 9.67 -8.56 8.08
C TYR A 378 10.61 -8.88 6.92
N ASN A 379 10.81 -10.16 6.65
CA ASN A 379 11.65 -10.65 5.57
C ASN A 379 10.85 -11.54 4.63
N PHE A 380 11.03 -11.29 3.32
CA PHE A 380 10.36 -12.04 2.24
C PHE A 380 11.41 -12.68 1.32
N PRO A 381 12.00 -13.82 1.72
CA PRO A 381 13.02 -14.49 0.94
C PRO A 381 12.42 -15.12 -0.33
N SER A 382 13.22 -15.23 -1.38
CA SER A 382 12.78 -15.72 -2.70
C SER A 382 12.22 -17.14 -2.67
N TYR A 383 12.73 -18.01 -1.80
CA TYR A 383 12.22 -19.37 -1.66
C TYR A 383 10.75 -19.42 -1.24
N SER A 384 10.22 -18.38 -0.57
CA SER A 384 8.81 -18.34 -0.14
C SER A 384 7.82 -18.34 -1.31
N VAL A 385 8.27 -18.00 -2.50
CA VAL A 385 7.50 -18.04 -3.76
C VAL A 385 8.13 -18.95 -4.81
N GLY A 386 9.16 -19.74 -4.45
CA GLY A 386 9.84 -20.67 -5.36
C GLY A 386 10.77 -19.99 -6.38
N GLU A 387 11.15 -18.73 -6.17
CA GLU A 387 12.04 -17.99 -7.06
C GLU A 387 13.52 -18.11 -6.63
N THR A 388 14.42 -17.92 -7.61
CA THR A 388 15.86 -17.81 -7.38
C THR A 388 16.31 -16.37 -7.59
N ARG A 389 16.66 -15.65 -6.51
CA ARG A 389 17.25 -14.31 -6.59
C ARG A 389 18.23 -14.07 -5.45
N PRO A 390 19.27 -13.24 -5.66
CA PRO A 390 20.21 -12.89 -4.61
C PRO A 390 19.51 -12.17 -3.45
N SER A 391 19.90 -12.48 -2.21
CA SER A 391 19.48 -11.71 -1.03
C SER A 391 20.19 -10.36 -1.01
N ARG A 392 19.43 -9.26 -1.05
CA ARG A 392 19.95 -7.86 -1.06
C ARG A 392 19.51 -7.05 0.15
N GLY A 393 19.00 -7.71 1.19
CA GLY A 393 18.35 -7.06 2.33
C GLY A 393 16.89 -6.66 2.02
N PRO A 394 16.19 -6.05 3.00
CA PRO A 394 14.77 -5.73 2.87
C PRO A 394 14.54 -4.65 1.81
N GLY A 395 13.57 -4.89 0.94
CA GLY A 395 13.06 -3.92 -0.03
C GLY A 395 11.95 -3.05 0.57
N ARG A 396 11.46 -2.06 -0.19
CA ARG A 396 10.38 -1.15 0.22
C ARG A 396 9.09 -1.89 0.64
N ARG A 397 8.76 -2.98 -0.06
CA ARG A 397 7.58 -3.80 0.27
C ARG A 397 7.72 -4.48 1.64
N GLU A 398 8.90 -5.02 1.94
CA GLU A 398 9.19 -5.69 3.21
C GLU A 398 9.12 -4.69 4.39
N ILE A 399 9.67 -3.51 4.21
CA ILE A 399 9.57 -2.41 5.20
C ILE A 399 8.11 -2.02 5.44
N GLY A 400 7.32 -1.85 4.39
CA GLY A 400 5.90 -1.53 4.52
C GLY A 400 5.07 -2.62 5.21
N HIS A 401 5.34 -3.90 4.93
CA HIS A 401 4.67 -5.01 5.60
C HIS A 401 5.06 -5.10 7.09
N GLY A 402 6.34 -4.87 7.40
CA GLY A 402 6.83 -4.80 8.78
C GLY A 402 6.16 -3.68 9.57
N ALA A 403 6.10 -2.49 9.00
CA ALA A 403 5.46 -1.33 9.62
C ALA A 403 3.95 -1.52 9.87
N LEU A 404 3.23 -2.19 8.95
CA LEU A 404 1.82 -2.53 9.15
C LEU A 404 1.64 -3.46 10.35
N ALA A 405 2.48 -4.49 10.46
CA ALA A 405 2.42 -5.42 11.58
C ALA A 405 2.85 -4.76 12.91
N GLU A 406 3.86 -3.89 12.89
CA GLU A 406 4.26 -3.10 14.06
C GLU A 406 3.10 -2.24 14.56
N ARG A 407 2.49 -1.47 13.67
CA ARG A 407 1.35 -0.59 13.96
C ARG A 407 0.16 -1.36 14.53
N ALA A 408 -0.10 -2.57 14.03
CA ALA A 408 -1.20 -3.41 14.50
C ALA A 408 -1.00 -3.90 15.94
N LEU A 409 0.25 -4.08 16.38
CA LEU A 409 0.58 -4.68 17.67
C LEU A 409 0.89 -3.65 18.76
N VAL A 410 1.39 -2.47 18.42
CA VAL A 410 1.74 -1.40 19.38
C VAL A 410 0.61 -1.11 20.40
N PRO A 411 -0.68 -1.02 20.00
CA PRO A 411 -1.76 -0.70 20.94
C PRO A 411 -2.00 -1.72 22.05
N VAL A 412 -1.55 -2.97 21.86
CA VAL A 412 -1.75 -4.04 22.84
C VAL A 412 -0.50 -4.35 23.67
N LEU A 413 0.62 -3.68 23.39
CA LEU A 413 1.85 -3.89 24.16
C LEU A 413 1.75 -3.26 25.55
N PRO A 414 2.40 -3.84 26.56
CA PRO A 414 2.49 -3.25 27.89
C PRO A 414 3.31 -1.95 27.86
N SER A 415 3.06 -1.06 28.80
CA SER A 415 3.88 0.14 29.00
C SER A 415 5.34 -0.22 29.37
N GLU A 416 6.23 0.75 29.29
CA GLU A 416 7.63 0.58 29.73
C GLU A 416 7.73 0.31 31.22
N GLU A 417 6.85 0.89 32.02
CA GLU A 417 6.80 0.67 33.47
C GLU A 417 6.35 -0.75 33.84
N GLU A 418 5.39 -1.30 33.10
CA GLU A 418 4.87 -2.65 33.32
C GLU A 418 5.83 -3.73 32.80
N PHE A 419 6.54 -3.45 31.70
CA PHE A 419 7.43 -4.41 31.05
C PHE A 419 8.68 -3.72 30.52
N PRO A 420 9.74 -3.53 31.33
CA PRO A 420 10.90 -2.68 31.04
C PRO A 420 11.92 -3.34 30.10
N TYR A 421 11.49 -3.76 28.92
CA TYR A 421 12.32 -4.36 27.89
C TYR A 421 12.13 -3.67 26.54
N ALA A 422 13.19 -3.55 25.76
CA ALA A 422 13.09 -3.37 24.33
C ALA A 422 12.64 -4.70 23.71
N ILE A 423 11.70 -4.65 22.78
CA ILE A 423 11.08 -5.81 22.17
C ILE A 423 11.34 -5.79 20.67
N ARG A 424 11.92 -6.86 20.14
CA ARG A 424 12.10 -7.02 18.70
C ARG A 424 11.44 -8.30 18.22
N THR A 425 10.49 -8.18 17.28
CA THR A 425 9.94 -9.31 16.54
C THR A 425 10.48 -9.34 15.11
N VAL A 426 10.75 -10.53 14.59
CA VAL A 426 11.19 -10.74 13.22
C VAL A 426 10.30 -11.81 12.59
N SER A 427 9.57 -11.44 11.55
CA SER A 427 8.74 -12.35 10.78
C SER A 427 9.47 -12.79 9.51
N GLU A 428 9.75 -14.09 9.41
CA GLU A 428 10.31 -14.74 8.24
C GLU A 428 9.18 -15.42 7.46
N ILE A 429 9.02 -15.06 6.20
CA ILE A 429 7.99 -15.67 5.35
C ILE A 429 8.54 -16.98 4.79
N MET A 430 7.92 -18.10 5.21
CA MET A 430 8.31 -19.45 4.81
C MET A 430 7.66 -19.86 3.49
N GLU A 431 6.39 -19.49 3.29
CA GLU A 431 5.62 -19.74 2.08
C GLU A 431 4.60 -18.63 1.85
N SER A 432 4.32 -18.28 0.59
CA SER A 432 3.41 -17.19 0.24
C SER A 432 2.41 -17.54 -0.85
N ASN A 433 1.13 -17.47 -0.49
CA ASN A 433 0.00 -17.43 -1.43
C ASN A 433 -0.99 -16.32 -1.01
N GLY A 434 -0.49 -15.10 -0.88
CA GLY A 434 -1.26 -13.91 -0.53
C GLY A 434 -1.40 -13.65 0.97
N SER A 435 -1.47 -12.36 1.32
CA SER A 435 -1.72 -11.84 2.68
C SER A 435 -0.70 -12.25 3.75
N THR A 436 0.58 -12.24 3.39
CA THR A 436 1.69 -12.57 4.31
C THR A 436 1.86 -11.55 5.43
N SER A 437 1.57 -10.26 5.19
CA SER A 437 1.59 -9.22 6.23
C SER A 437 0.59 -9.52 7.35
N GLN A 438 -0.61 -9.99 7.00
CA GLN A 438 -1.62 -10.37 7.99
C GLN A 438 -1.24 -11.66 8.71
N GLY A 439 -0.61 -12.60 8.01
CA GLY A 439 0.01 -13.77 8.64
C GLY A 439 1.10 -13.39 9.64
N SER A 440 1.92 -12.36 9.33
CA SER A 440 2.96 -11.87 10.25
C SER A 440 2.38 -11.23 11.52
N ILE A 441 1.25 -10.54 11.44
CA ILE A 441 0.53 -10.01 12.61
C ILE A 441 0.11 -11.17 13.54
N CYS A 442 -0.53 -12.19 12.98
CA CYS A 442 -0.98 -13.35 13.75
C CYS A 442 0.20 -14.10 14.40
N ALA A 443 1.25 -14.38 13.63
CA ALA A 443 2.45 -15.04 14.13
C ALA A 443 3.17 -14.21 15.20
N SER A 444 3.22 -12.89 15.05
CA SER A 444 3.85 -11.99 16.02
C SER A 444 3.06 -11.91 17.32
N SER A 445 1.73 -11.86 17.25
CA SER A 445 0.86 -11.92 18.43
C SER A 445 1.13 -13.19 19.26
N LEU A 446 1.23 -14.35 18.59
CA LEU A 446 1.57 -15.62 19.24
C LEU A 446 3.00 -15.63 19.81
N SER A 447 3.98 -15.13 19.05
CA SER A 447 5.39 -15.11 19.45
C SER A 447 5.65 -14.17 20.65
N LEU A 448 4.95 -13.03 20.72
CA LEU A 448 4.99 -12.11 21.86
C LEU A 448 4.46 -12.79 23.14
N MET A 449 3.32 -13.48 23.05
CA MET A 449 2.75 -14.23 24.17
C MET A 449 3.66 -15.39 24.59
N ALA A 450 4.26 -16.12 23.65
CA ALA A 450 5.24 -17.18 23.92
C ALA A 450 6.50 -16.64 24.61
N ALA A 451 6.92 -15.41 24.32
CA ALA A 451 8.03 -14.72 25.00
C ALA A 451 7.66 -14.19 26.39
N GLY A 452 6.42 -14.36 26.85
CA GLY A 452 5.94 -13.86 28.14
C GLY A 452 5.66 -12.35 28.17
N VAL A 453 5.52 -11.69 27.01
CA VAL A 453 5.08 -10.30 26.95
C VAL A 453 3.62 -10.21 27.36
N PRO A 454 3.25 -9.43 28.41
CA PRO A 454 1.87 -9.34 28.88
C PRO A 454 1.04 -8.41 27.97
N VAL A 455 0.74 -8.87 26.76
CA VAL A 455 -0.11 -8.14 25.82
C VAL A 455 -1.54 -8.02 26.37
N LYS A 456 -2.22 -6.89 26.12
CA LYS A 456 -3.60 -6.64 26.59
C LYS A 456 -4.61 -7.62 25.99
N ALA A 457 -4.42 -7.99 24.73
CA ALA A 457 -5.25 -8.92 23.99
C ALA A 457 -4.47 -9.47 22.78
N PRO A 458 -4.82 -10.66 22.27
CA PRO A 458 -4.29 -11.14 21.01
C PRO A 458 -4.80 -10.29 19.84
N VAL A 459 -3.94 -10.04 18.86
CA VAL A 459 -4.29 -9.33 17.62
C VAL A 459 -4.32 -10.34 16.49
N ALA A 460 -5.38 -10.31 15.70
CA ALA A 460 -5.49 -11.07 14.45
C ALA A 460 -5.56 -10.13 13.26
N GLY A 461 -5.00 -10.59 12.13
CA GLY A 461 -5.01 -9.86 10.87
C GLY A 461 -5.58 -10.71 9.73
N ILE A 462 -6.41 -10.07 8.87
CA ILE A 462 -7.01 -10.70 7.70
C ILE A 462 -7.04 -9.73 6.51
N SER A 463 -7.06 -10.27 5.29
CA SER A 463 -7.33 -9.49 4.07
C SER A 463 -8.71 -9.80 3.51
N VAL A 464 -9.31 -8.78 2.96
CA VAL A 464 -10.61 -8.81 2.29
C VAL A 464 -10.43 -8.22 0.90
N GLY A 465 -11.01 -8.83 -0.11
CA GLY A 465 -10.96 -8.34 -1.48
C GLY A 465 -12.33 -7.91 -1.97
N LEU A 466 -12.34 -7.04 -2.97
CA LEU A 466 -13.53 -6.63 -3.68
C LEU A 466 -13.36 -6.96 -5.16
N VAL A 467 -14.38 -7.58 -5.75
CA VAL A 467 -14.49 -7.77 -7.19
C VAL A 467 -15.78 -7.12 -7.66
N THR A 468 -15.70 -6.16 -8.58
CA THR A 468 -16.84 -5.40 -9.09
C THR A 468 -17.21 -5.82 -10.51
N GLY A 469 -18.49 -5.81 -10.85
CA GLY A 469 -19.01 -6.02 -12.19
C GLY A 469 -19.31 -4.71 -12.92
N GLU A 470 -20.36 -4.71 -13.77
CA GLU A 470 -20.71 -3.56 -14.61
C GLU A 470 -21.62 -2.53 -13.91
N GLY A 471 -22.30 -2.91 -12.84
CA GLY A 471 -23.23 -2.07 -12.08
C GLY A 471 -22.75 -1.74 -10.68
N ASP A 472 -23.31 -0.69 -10.08
CA ASP A 472 -22.95 -0.26 -8.72
C ASP A 472 -23.27 -1.31 -7.65
N ASP A 473 -24.29 -2.13 -7.88
CA ASP A 473 -24.70 -3.24 -7.00
C ASP A 473 -24.12 -4.59 -7.43
N ASP A 474 -23.36 -4.65 -8.54
CA ASP A 474 -22.73 -5.88 -9.04
C ASP A 474 -21.32 -6.01 -8.46
N TYR A 475 -21.21 -6.45 -7.22
CA TYR A 475 -19.92 -6.68 -6.57
C TYR A 475 -19.98 -7.88 -5.61
N ILE A 476 -18.81 -8.47 -5.36
CA ILE A 476 -18.60 -9.52 -4.37
C ILE A 476 -17.43 -9.15 -3.46
N ILE A 477 -17.65 -9.33 -2.15
CA ILE A 477 -16.60 -9.17 -1.14
C ILE A 477 -16.10 -10.56 -0.76
N LEU A 478 -14.78 -10.77 -0.89
CA LEU A 478 -14.11 -12.03 -0.59
C LEU A 478 -13.37 -11.92 0.76
N THR A 479 -13.63 -12.86 1.66
CA THR A 479 -12.88 -12.95 2.92
C THR A 479 -11.63 -13.81 2.72
N ASP A 480 -10.49 -13.41 3.29
CA ASP A 480 -9.21 -14.12 3.20
C ASP A 480 -8.78 -14.40 1.76
N ILE A 481 -8.45 -13.34 1.05
CA ILE A 481 -8.01 -13.45 -0.35
C ILE A 481 -6.64 -14.12 -0.46
N GLN A 482 -6.52 -14.99 -1.48
CA GLN A 482 -5.25 -15.56 -1.93
C GLN A 482 -4.60 -14.69 -3.01
N GLY A 483 -3.34 -15.01 -3.38
CA GLY A 483 -2.56 -14.21 -4.33
C GLY A 483 -3.28 -13.93 -5.65
N LEU A 484 -3.97 -14.92 -6.24
CA LEU A 484 -4.68 -14.74 -7.50
C LEU A 484 -5.87 -13.77 -7.38
N GLU A 485 -6.56 -13.79 -6.25
CA GLU A 485 -7.69 -12.89 -5.96
C GLU A 485 -7.24 -11.47 -5.63
N ASP A 486 -6.05 -11.32 -5.02
CA ASP A 486 -5.36 -10.04 -4.81
C ASP A 486 -5.00 -9.39 -6.17
N PHE A 487 -4.37 -10.15 -7.09
CA PHE A 487 -3.98 -9.64 -8.41
C PHE A 487 -5.16 -9.29 -9.33
N PHE A 488 -6.26 -10.01 -9.24
CA PHE A 488 -7.40 -9.87 -10.16
C PHE A 488 -8.59 -9.13 -9.55
N GLY A 489 -8.56 -8.85 -8.26
CA GLY A 489 -9.53 -8.01 -7.57
C GLY A 489 -9.39 -6.52 -7.93
N ASP A 490 -10.29 -5.74 -7.37
CA ASP A 490 -10.32 -4.27 -7.53
C ASP A 490 -9.92 -3.54 -6.24
N MET A 491 -9.89 -4.23 -5.10
CA MET A 491 -9.46 -3.71 -3.80
C MET A 491 -8.79 -4.81 -2.98
N ASP A 492 -7.70 -4.45 -2.34
CA ASP A 492 -7.05 -5.20 -1.26
C ASP A 492 -7.21 -4.42 0.04
N PHE A 493 -8.02 -4.96 0.95
CA PHE A 493 -8.31 -4.37 2.25
C PHE A 493 -7.73 -5.26 3.35
N LYS A 494 -6.72 -4.76 4.03
CA LYS A 494 -6.05 -5.42 5.14
C LYS A 494 -6.48 -4.78 6.45
N VAL A 495 -6.94 -5.59 7.38
CA VAL A 495 -7.36 -5.13 8.70
C VAL A 495 -6.77 -6.01 9.78
N ALA A 496 -6.40 -5.39 10.89
CA ALA A 496 -6.00 -6.06 12.10
C ALA A 496 -6.70 -5.44 13.31
N GLY A 497 -6.94 -6.25 14.32
CA GLY A 497 -7.60 -5.80 15.53
C GLY A 497 -7.70 -6.87 16.60
N THR A 498 -8.29 -6.47 17.72
CA THR A 498 -8.68 -7.31 18.84
C THR A 498 -10.19 -7.58 18.79
N ASP A 499 -10.73 -8.21 19.82
CA ASP A 499 -12.18 -8.38 20.00
C ASP A 499 -12.91 -7.04 20.31
N LYS A 500 -12.17 -5.98 20.65
CA LYS A 500 -12.72 -4.67 21.00
C LYS A 500 -12.77 -3.69 19.84
N GLY A 501 -11.79 -3.76 18.92
CA GLY A 501 -11.73 -2.81 17.83
C GLY A 501 -10.49 -2.97 16.95
N ILE A 502 -10.38 -2.07 16.00
CA ILE A 502 -9.35 -2.04 14.98
C ILE A 502 -8.06 -1.46 15.56
N THR A 503 -6.93 -2.10 15.24
CA THR A 503 -5.59 -1.60 15.56
C THR A 503 -4.80 -1.15 14.34
N ALA A 504 -5.08 -1.70 13.15
CA ALA A 504 -4.48 -1.23 11.90
C ALA A 504 -5.35 -1.52 10.68
N ILE A 505 -5.32 -0.62 9.72
CA ILE A 505 -5.91 -0.79 8.38
C ILE A 505 -4.91 -0.39 7.31
N GLN A 506 -4.93 -1.13 6.20
CA GLN A 506 -4.35 -0.71 4.94
C GLN A 506 -5.31 -1.10 3.81
N MET A 507 -5.67 -0.12 2.97
CA MET A 507 -6.51 -0.35 1.79
C MET A 507 -5.84 0.22 0.55
N ASP A 508 -5.86 -0.56 -0.51
CA ASP A 508 -5.44 -0.18 -1.85
C ASP A 508 -6.55 -0.53 -2.84
N ILE A 509 -6.83 0.37 -3.78
CA ILE A 509 -7.84 0.17 -4.83
C ILE A 509 -7.17 0.22 -6.20
N ASP A 510 -7.48 -0.75 -7.07
CA ASP A 510 -7.11 -0.69 -8.48
C ASP A 510 -8.09 0.24 -9.24
N ARG A 511 -7.59 0.99 -10.22
CA ARG A 511 -8.34 1.97 -11.03
C ARG A 511 -9.64 1.44 -11.66
N LYS A 512 -9.74 0.13 -11.91
CA LYS A 512 -10.90 -0.46 -12.61
C LYS A 512 -12.18 -0.55 -11.78
N SER A 513 -12.12 -0.37 -10.47
CA SER A 513 -13.35 -0.32 -9.71
C SER A 513 -14.06 1.00 -9.98
N THR A 514 -15.00 0.95 -10.91
CA THR A 514 -15.60 2.14 -11.52
C THR A 514 -16.51 2.93 -10.57
N ARG A 515 -16.87 2.43 -9.40
CA ARG A 515 -17.72 3.16 -8.44
C ARG A 515 -17.71 2.50 -7.07
N LEU A 516 -16.89 2.99 -6.15
CA LEU A 516 -17.20 2.90 -4.73
C LEU A 516 -17.89 4.20 -4.33
N ASN A 517 -19.20 4.26 -4.55
CA ASN A 517 -20.03 5.27 -3.90
C ASN A 517 -19.96 5.06 -2.39
N SER A 518 -20.08 6.14 -1.63
CA SER A 518 -20.09 6.17 -0.17
C SER A 518 -21.08 5.17 0.51
N SER A 519 -22.01 4.59 -0.26
CA SER A 519 -22.94 3.55 0.19
C SER A 519 -22.31 2.15 0.27
N HIS A 520 -21.16 1.89 -0.37
CA HIS A 520 -20.54 0.56 -0.45
C HIS A 520 -19.45 0.31 0.60
N THR A 521 -19.00 1.34 1.29
CA THR A 521 -18.02 1.24 2.37
C THR A 521 -18.64 0.85 3.72
N ARG A 522 -19.84 0.27 3.76
CA ARG A 522 -20.28 -0.41 4.97
C ARG A 522 -19.49 -1.71 5.08
N PRO A 523 -18.53 -1.83 6.01
CA PRO A 523 -18.00 -3.14 6.34
C PRO A 523 -19.19 -3.99 6.76
N SER A 524 -19.55 -4.98 5.95
CA SER A 524 -20.42 -6.05 6.45
C SER A 524 -19.70 -6.57 7.68
N ARG A 525 -20.36 -6.52 8.84
CA ARG A 525 -19.84 -6.96 10.14
C ARG A 525 -18.89 -8.13 9.93
N MET A 526 -17.58 -7.91 10.15
CA MET A 526 -16.68 -9.03 10.28
C MET A 526 -17.20 -9.89 11.41
N PRO A 527 -17.32 -11.21 11.24
CA PRO A 527 -17.65 -12.05 12.37
C PRO A 527 -16.55 -11.85 13.41
N SER A 528 -16.93 -11.43 14.61
CA SER A 528 -16.05 -11.27 15.76
C SER A 528 -15.28 -12.56 16.12
N SER A 529 -15.59 -13.65 15.46
CA SER A 529 -14.95 -14.97 15.58
C SER A 529 -13.81 -15.21 14.56
N ALA A 530 -13.53 -14.28 13.65
CA ALA A 530 -12.42 -14.42 12.71
C ALA A 530 -11.11 -13.90 13.27
#